data_54cc91f9f86405c6317cb7a3dee0f25e
#
_entry.id   54cc91f9f86405c6317cb7a3dee0f25e
#
_cell.length_a   1.000
_cell.length_b   1.000
_cell.length_c   1.000
_cell.angle_alpha   90.00
_cell.angle_beta   90.00
_cell.angle_gamma   90.00
#
_symmetry.space_group_name_H-M   'P 1'
#
loop_
_entity.id
_entity.type
_entity.pdbx_description
1 polymer ?
#
loop_
_entity_poly.entity_id
_entity_poly.type
_entity_poly.pdbx_seq_one_letter_code
_entity_poly.pdbx_strand_id
1 'polypeptide(L)'
;MCTSYMKFETIFFKSNIYCLSLKQYFSGGQSTVTFNYENRCTESIWLGATPSIGDSDPEFTSGTSKTLQMPDQWKGFIWGRTKCSLNATNYFSCETGDCGGNKICQWPVPNSPVTILNFTINQPVQTNPLMVSYELNLNHGHNVPVRIQPVGGSLVGGGTGPCPVVDCAQDFSNVCPPNLVAKGKDGRYVGCLSACDALKDPKHCCFGNFANPQTCQPNEYSSLQESTWSSPHLSW
;
A
#
# COMPACT_ATOMS: atom_id res chain seq x y z
N MET A 1 3.99 15.06 -5.38
CA MET A 1 5.20 15.21 -4.54
C MET A 1 4.90 16.16 -3.41
N CYS A 2 5.22 15.80 -2.18
CA CYS A 2 5.05 16.67 -1.00
C CYS A 2 6.39 16.97 -0.37
N THR A 3 6.63 18.26 -0.04
CA THR A 3 7.78 18.67 0.76
C THR A 3 7.44 18.61 2.24
N SER A 4 8.44 18.32 3.05
CA SER A 4 8.27 18.00 4.45
C SER A 4 8.08 19.21 5.35
N TYR A 5 6.94 19.28 5.95
CA TYR A 5 6.61 19.62 7.32
C TYR A 5 5.28 18.90 7.59
N MET A 6 5.29 17.78 8.24
CA MET A 6 4.09 16.97 8.36
C MET A 6 3.80 16.61 9.80
N LYS A 7 2.62 16.95 10.33
CA LYS A 7 2.05 16.53 11.62
C LYS A 7 0.73 15.83 11.37
N PHE A 8 0.45 14.68 11.99
CA PHE A 8 -0.78 13.90 11.80
C PHE A 8 -1.71 13.99 13.00
N GLU A 9 -2.96 14.31 12.77
CA GLU A 9 -4.02 14.14 13.75
C GLU A 9 -5.02 13.09 13.28
N THR A 10 -5.46 12.27 14.22
CA THR A 10 -6.37 11.16 14.00
C THR A 10 -7.77 11.69 13.76
N ILE A 11 -8.34 11.41 12.58
CA ILE A 11 -9.78 11.58 12.34
C ILE A 11 -10.44 10.22 12.55
N PHE A 12 -11.34 10.13 13.52
CA PHE A 12 -12.15 8.95 13.77
C PHE A 12 -13.27 8.87 12.74
N PHE A 13 -13.24 7.85 11.87
CA PHE A 13 -14.42 7.42 11.16
C PHE A 13 -14.96 6.12 11.78
N LYS A 14 -16.25 6.14 12.09
CA LYS A 14 -17.01 4.99 12.62
C LYS A 14 -17.32 3.97 11.51
N SER A 15 -16.31 3.30 10.99
CA SER A 15 -16.53 2.07 10.21
C SER A 15 -15.29 1.20 10.31
N ASN A 16 -15.48 -0.09 10.53
CA ASN A 16 -14.46 -1.12 10.73
C ASN A 16 -13.63 -1.44 9.45
N ILE A 17 -13.40 -0.46 8.59
CA ILE A 17 -12.91 -0.66 7.22
C ILE A 17 -11.42 -0.34 7.06
N TYR A 18 -10.80 0.37 8.02
CA TYR A 18 -9.38 0.78 7.89
C TYR A 18 -8.46 -0.21 8.58
N CYS A 19 -7.70 -0.97 7.79
CA CYS A 19 -6.78 -1.97 8.32
C CYS A 19 -5.37 -1.44 8.58
N LEU A 20 -4.87 -0.48 7.80
CA LEU A 20 -3.52 0.05 7.94
C LEU A 20 -3.52 1.58 7.89
N SER A 21 -2.91 2.24 8.87
CA SER A 21 -2.70 3.69 8.91
C SER A 21 -1.22 3.98 9.10
N LEU A 22 -0.67 4.85 8.27
CA LEU A 22 0.72 5.31 8.32
C LEU A 22 0.75 6.75 8.83
N LYS A 23 1.49 7.00 9.90
CA LYS A 23 1.74 8.35 10.45
C LYS A 23 3.23 8.67 10.41
N GLN A 24 3.55 9.92 10.17
CA GLN A 24 4.93 10.40 10.02
C GLN A 24 5.23 11.55 11.00
N TYR A 25 6.37 11.52 11.71
CA TYR A 25 6.81 12.57 12.64
C TYR A 25 8.20 13.10 12.27
N PHE A 26 8.46 14.36 12.64
CA PHE A 26 9.79 14.98 12.55
C PHE A 26 10.31 15.33 13.93
N SER A 27 11.56 14.98 14.19
CA SER A 27 12.34 15.42 15.35
C SER A 27 13.56 16.20 14.90
N GLY A 28 13.83 17.33 15.58
CA GLY A 28 14.73 18.39 15.17
C GLY A 28 16.12 18.01 14.69
N GLY A 29 16.59 18.70 13.68
CA GLY A 29 17.99 18.81 13.27
C GLY A 29 18.47 17.89 12.16
N GLN A 30 17.91 16.70 11.98
CA GLN A 30 18.06 15.85 10.79
C GLN A 30 16.69 15.56 10.22
N SER A 31 16.55 15.70 8.91
CA SER A 31 15.29 15.48 8.20
C SER A 31 15.04 13.98 8.04
N THR A 32 14.61 13.30 9.09
CA THR A 32 14.24 11.88 9.04
C THR A 32 12.74 11.74 8.80
N VAL A 33 12.37 10.79 7.97
CA VAL A 33 10.97 10.45 7.70
C VAL A 33 10.56 9.33 8.65
N THR A 34 9.53 9.57 9.45
CA THR A 34 9.01 8.60 10.40
C THR A 34 7.66 8.08 9.93
N PHE A 35 7.51 6.78 9.80
CA PHE A 35 6.23 6.14 9.50
C PHE A 35 5.64 5.54 10.77
N ASN A 36 4.39 5.91 11.06
CA ASN A 36 3.58 5.23 12.05
C ASN A 36 2.60 4.31 11.33
N TYR A 37 2.73 3.04 11.60
CA TYR A 37 1.82 2.00 11.14
C TYR A 37 0.82 1.69 12.24
N GLU A 38 -0.45 1.57 11.89
CA GLU A 38 -1.52 1.18 12.80
C GLU A 38 -2.35 0.09 12.14
N ASN A 39 -2.47 -1.07 12.77
CA ASN A 39 -3.37 -2.12 12.31
C ASN A 39 -4.75 -1.93 12.94
N ARG A 40 -5.70 -1.53 12.13
CA ARG A 40 -7.13 -1.41 12.50
C ARG A 40 -7.99 -2.57 11.99
N CYS A 41 -7.37 -3.57 11.37
CA CYS A 41 -8.07 -4.80 11.03
C CYS A 41 -8.39 -5.61 12.28
N THR A 42 -9.35 -6.51 12.17
CA THR A 42 -9.69 -7.48 13.23
C THR A 42 -8.66 -8.61 13.34
N GLU A 43 -7.80 -8.78 12.33
CA GLU A 43 -6.79 -9.84 12.26
C GLU A 43 -5.38 -9.24 12.26
N SER A 44 -4.39 -10.05 12.60
CA SER A 44 -2.98 -9.66 12.44
C SER A 44 -2.63 -9.41 10.98
N ILE A 45 -1.90 -8.34 10.74
CA ILE A 45 -1.30 -8.00 9.45
C ILE A 45 0.22 -8.15 9.57
N TRP A 46 0.83 -8.76 8.58
CA TRP A 46 2.29 -8.86 8.50
C TRP A 46 2.82 -7.86 7.48
N LEU A 47 3.67 -6.95 7.92
CA LEU A 47 4.23 -5.93 7.04
C LEU A 47 5.23 -6.56 6.07
N GLY A 48 5.10 -6.26 4.79
CA GLY A 48 6.09 -6.49 3.76
C GLY A 48 6.67 -5.17 3.30
N ALA A 49 7.97 -5.15 3.03
CA ALA A 49 8.65 -4.01 2.43
C ALA A 49 9.82 -4.46 1.55
N THR A 50 10.00 -3.79 0.42
CA THR A 50 11.12 -4.01 -0.49
C THR A 50 11.61 -2.66 -1.03
N PRO A 51 12.87 -2.26 -0.83
CA PRO A 51 13.86 -2.87 0.09
C PRO A 51 13.39 -2.91 1.55
N SER A 52 14.05 -3.71 2.38
CA SER A 52 13.73 -3.78 3.81
C SER A 52 13.83 -2.40 4.48
N ILE A 53 12.92 -2.14 5.42
CA ILE A 53 12.88 -0.93 6.24
C ILE A 53 13.48 -1.13 7.64
N GLY A 54 14.17 -2.27 7.84
CA GLY A 54 14.84 -2.57 9.11
C GLY A 54 13.89 -3.08 10.22
N ASP A 55 12.63 -3.38 9.91
CA ASP A 55 11.70 -3.97 10.88
C ASP A 55 12.01 -5.48 11.05
N SER A 56 12.48 -5.85 12.24
CA SER A 56 12.79 -7.23 12.59
C SER A 56 11.57 -8.04 13.03
N ASP A 57 10.47 -7.37 13.37
CA ASP A 57 9.22 -7.99 13.79
C ASP A 57 8.06 -7.43 12.96
N PRO A 58 7.81 -8.01 11.78
CA PRO A 58 6.83 -7.47 10.84
C PRO A 58 5.37 -7.77 11.23
N GLU A 59 5.11 -8.50 12.31
CA GLU A 59 3.74 -8.78 12.75
C GLU A 59 3.11 -7.59 13.47
N PHE A 60 1.90 -7.28 13.07
CA PHE A 60 1.02 -6.27 13.66
C PHE A 60 -0.27 -6.93 14.10
N THR A 61 -0.43 -7.15 15.39
CA THR A 61 -1.70 -7.60 15.94
C THR A 61 -2.78 -6.52 15.81
N SER A 62 -4.04 -6.93 15.82
CA SER A 62 -5.18 -6.00 15.78
C SER A 62 -5.07 -4.92 16.86
N GLY A 63 -5.34 -3.68 16.48
CA GLY A 63 -5.34 -2.52 17.38
C GLY A 63 -3.96 -2.01 17.80
N THR A 64 -2.87 -2.59 17.30
CA THR A 64 -1.52 -2.12 17.63
C THR A 64 -0.97 -1.11 16.63
N SER A 65 0.01 -0.33 17.08
CA SER A 65 0.75 0.61 16.26
C SER A 65 2.26 0.44 16.45
N LYS A 66 3.02 0.75 15.43
CA LYS A 66 4.48 0.72 15.41
C LYS A 66 5.04 1.95 14.69
N THR A 67 6.10 2.51 15.22
CA THR A 67 6.81 3.65 14.64
C THR A 67 8.14 3.19 14.07
N LEU A 68 8.40 3.50 12.81
CA LEU A 68 9.66 3.18 12.13
C LEU A 68 10.28 4.45 11.55
N GLN A 69 11.59 4.59 11.76
CA GLN A 69 12.39 5.59 11.08
C GLN A 69 12.74 5.06 9.68
N MET A 70 12.37 5.81 8.65
CA MET A 70 12.67 5.39 7.29
C MET A 70 14.12 5.68 6.95
N PRO A 71 14.79 4.76 6.25
CA PRO A 71 16.14 5.02 5.76
C PRO A 71 16.17 6.23 4.81
N ASP A 72 17.26 6.96 4.84
CA ASP A 72 17.52 8.08 3.95
C ASP A 72 17.50 7.62 2.48
N GLN A 73 16.88 8.42 1.62
CA GLN A 73 16.77 8.13 0.18
C GLN A 73 16.08 6.79 -0.13
N TRP A 74 15.22 6.31 0.79
CA TRP A 74 14.52 5.06 0.57
C TRP A 74 13.49 5.19 -0.56
N LYS A 75 13.55 4.24 -1.48
CA LYS A 75 12.57 4.09 -2.56
C LYS A 75 12.14 2.64 -2.63
N GLY A 76 10.84 2.39 -2.54
CA GLY A 76 10.35 1.02 -2.54
C GLY A 76 8.87 0.89 -2.31
N PHE A 77 8.48 -0.34 -1.95
CA PHE A 77 7.10 -0.77 -1.78
C PHE A 77 6.88 -1.23 -0.35
N ILE A 78 5.69 -0.93 0.18
CA ILE A 78 5.20 -1.42 1.47
C ILE A 78 3.82 -2.02 1.24
N TRP A 79 3.51 -3.15 1.89
CA TRP A 79 2.21 -3.80 1.79
C TRP A 79 1.87 -4.57 3.05
N GLY A 80 0.56 -4.89 3.21
CA GLY A 80 0.08 -5.79 4.25
C GLY A 80 -0.05 -7.22 3.72
N ARG A 81 0.40 -8.19 4.50
CA ARG A 81 0.21 -9.62 4.27
C ARG A 81 -0.84 -10.15 5.23
N THR A 82 -1.71 -11.02 4.78
CA THR A 82 -2.80 -11.55 5.61
C THR A 82 -2.79 -13.06 5.70
N LYS A 83 -3.41 -13.56 6.77
CA LYS A 83 -3.54 -15.00 7.04
C LYS A 83 -2.19 -15.73 6.93
N CYS A 84 -1.20 -15.15 7.58
CA CYS A 84 0.14 -15.72 7.63
C CYS A 84 0.22 -16.78 8.72
N SER A 85 0.93 -17.86 8.45
CA SER A 85 1.13 -18.96 9.38
C SER A 85 2.45 -19.69 9.15
N LEU A 86 2.93 -20.36 10.17
CA LEU A 86 3.99 -21.38 10.07
C LEU A 86 3.33 -22.75 9.92
N ASN A 87 3.77 -23.52 8.95
CA ASN A 87 3.35 -24.93 8.87
C ASN A 87 4.16 -25.83 9.82
N ALA A 88 3.84 -27.13 9.86
CA ALA A 88 4.52 -28.11 10.71
C ALA A 88 6.05 -28.25 10.44
N THR A 89 6.53 -27.80 9.29
CA THR A 89 7.95 -27.78 8.91
C THR A 89 8.60 -26.42 9.10
N ASN A 90 7.98 -25.53 9.88
CA ASN A 90 8.40 -24.14 10.11
C ASN A 90 8.51 -23.28 8.81
N TYR A 91 7.84 -23.68 7.74
CA TYR A 91 7.73 -22.85 6.54
C TYR A 91 6.67 -21.79 6.76
N PHE A 92 7.09 -20.53 6.65
CA PHE A 92 6.20 -19.37 6.76
C PHE A 92 5.47 -19.14 5.43
N SER A 93 4.19 -18.84 5.48
CA SER A 93 3.42 -18.44 4.28
C SER A 93 2.24 -17.56 4.64
N CYS A 94 1.84 -16.72 3.70
CA CYS A 94 0.63 -15.89 3.81
C CYS A 94 -0.33 -16.22 2.67
N GLU A 95 -1.63 -16.08 2.88
CA GLU A 95 -2.62 -16.30 1.83
C GLU A 95 -2.66 -15.14 0.84
N THR A 96 -2.31 -13.92 1.27
CA THR A 96 -2.17 -12.76 0.39
C THR A 96 -0.87 -12.00 0.67
N GLY A 97 -0.29 -11.43 -0.38
CA GLY A 97 0.91 -10.61 -0.27
C GLY A 97 2.16 -11.37 0.15
N ASP A 98 2.18 -12.71 0.05
CA ASP A 98 3.35 -13.53 0.41
C ASP A 98 4.57 -13.14 -0.44
N CYS A 99 5.74 -13.14 0.18
CA CYS A 99 7.02 -12.79 -0.44
C CYS A 99 8.00 -13.97 -0.49
N GLY A 100 7.50 -15.13 -0.93
CA GLY A 100 8.32 -16.34 -1.09
C GLY A 100 8.60 -17.08 0.22
N GLY A 101 7.66 -17.03 1.17
CA GLY A 101 7.76 -17.78 2.42
C GLY A 101 8.70 -17.19 3.47
N ASN A 102 9.08 -15.93 3.33
CA ASN A 102 9.97 -15.24 4.25
C ASN A 102 9.18 -14.39 5.26
N LYS A 103 9.58 -14.43 6.54
CA LYS A 103 9.01 -13.52 7.55
C LYS A 103 9.35 -12.06 7.22
N ILE A 104 10.59 -11.80 6.83
CA ILE A 104 11.08 -10.48 6.41
C ILE A 104 11.26 -10.53 4.90
N CYS A 105 10.50 -9.69 4.20
CA CYS A 105 10.58 -9.59 2.75
C CYS A 105 11.85 -8.80 2.36
N GLN A 106 12.63 -9.37 1.45
CA GLN A 106 13.78 -8.69 0.83
C GLN A 106 13.60 -8.58 -0.69
N TRP A 107 13.11 -9.62 -1.30
CA TRP A 107 12.71 -9.88 -2.67
C TRP A 107 11.91 -11.18 -2.66
N PRO A 108 11.00 -11.45 -3.55
CA PRO A 108 10.52 -10.75 -4.73
C PRO A 108 9.29 -9.87 -4.49
N VAL A 109 8.63 -9.41 -5.57
CA VAL A 109 7.32 -8.76 -5.56
C VAL A 109 6.30 -9.67 -4.86
N PRO A 110 5.41 -9.12 -4.01
CA PRO A 110 4.42 -9.91 -3.30
C PRO A 110 3.46 -10.63 -4.24
N ASN A 111 2.98 -11.80 -3.82
CA ASN A 111 1.93 -12.52 -4.54
C ASN A 111 0.58 -11.80 -4.48
N SER A 112 -0.12 -11.77 -5.60
CA SER A 112 -1.49 -11.24 -5.70
C SER A 112 -2.51 -12.13 -4.95
N PRO A 113 -3.62 -11.55 -4.44
CA PRO A 113 -3.94 -10.13 -4.46
C PRO A 113 -3.18 -9.37 -3.38
N VAL A 114 -2.81 -8.12 -3.67
CA VAL A 114 -2.09 -7.28 -2.72
C VAL A 114 -2.28 -5.79 -3.03
N THR A 115 -2.56 -5.00 -1.99
CA THR A 115 -2.55 -3.54 -2.02
C THR A 115 -1.12 -3.06 -1.75
N ILE A 116 -0.50 -2.37 -2.70
CA ILE A 116 0.88 -1.90 -2.61
C ILE A 116 0.89 -0.38 -2.38
N LEU A 117 1.75 0.07 -1.48
CA LEU A 117 2.05 1.46 -1.23
C LEU A 117 3.46 1.75 -1.75
N ASN A 118 3.57 2.59 -2.78
CA ASN A 118 4.84 3.03 -3.32
C ASN A 118 5.29 4.31 -2.60
N PHE A 119 6.55 4.35 -2.22
CA PHE A 119 7.16 5.53 -1.62
C PHE A 119 8.51 5.84 -2.26
N THR A 120 8.80 7.12 -2.39
CA THR A 120 10.13 7.63 -2.72
C THR A 120 10.46 8.77 -1.79
N ILE A 121 11.52 8.59 -0.99
CA ILE A 121 12.05 9.58 -0.05
C ILE A 121 13.31 10.14 -0.66
N ASN A 122 13.30 11.42 -1.02
CA ASN A 122 14.46 12.13 -1.55
C ASN A 122 15.03 13.04 -0.47
N GLN A 123 16.30 12.83 -0.11
CA GLN A 123 16.98 13.74 0.81
C GLN A 123 17.24 15.10 0.18
N PRO A 124 17.22 16.16 1.00
CA PRO A 124 17.60 17.48 0.53
C PRO A 124 19.09 17.50 0.17
N VAL A 125 19.38 17.89 -1.06
CA VAL A 125 20.72 18.36 -1.42
C VAL A 125 20.77 19.83 -1.04
N GLN A 126 21.60 20.21 -0.10
CA GLN A 126 21.89 21.54 0.50
C GLN A 126 20.89 22.71 0.32
N THR A 127 20.06 22.72 -0.70
CA THR A 127 19.09 23.78 -1.02
C THR A 127 17.67 23.26 -1.28
N ASN A 128 17.45 21.95 -1.36
CA ASN A 128 16.14 21.38 -1.61
C ASN A 128 15.55 20.76 -0.33
N PRO A 129 14.29 21.04 -0.02
CA PRO A 129 13.62 20.40 1.11
C PRO A 129 13.47 18.88 0.90
N LEU A 130 13.38 18.15 1.99
CA LEU A 130 13.04 16.73 1.94
C LEU A 130 11.69 16.53 1.22
N MET A 131 11.69 15.67 0.20
CA MET A 131 10.49 15.36 -0.57
C MET A 131 10.10 13.90 -0.39
N VAL A 132 8.81 13.65 -0.16
CA VAL A 132 8.24 12.32 -0.11
C VAL A 132 7.16 12.22 -1.20
N SER A 133 7.36 11.29 -2.14
CA SER A 133 6.34 10.90 -3.09
C SER A 133 5.72 9.60 -2.61
N TYR A 134 4.39 9.50 -2.68
CA TYR A 134 3.66 8.30 -2.29
C TYR A 134 2.47 8.09 -3.21
N GLU A 135 2.16 6.84 -3.47
CA GLU A 135 0.99 6.41 -4.23
C GLU A 135 0.47 5.08 -3.73
N LEU A 136 -0.79 4.83 -3.97
CA LEU A 136 -1.43 3.54 -3.76
C LEU A 136 -1.53 2.84 -5.12
N ASN A 137 -1.13 1.57 -5.17
CA ASN A 137 -1.05 0.79 -6.39
C ASN A 137 -1.87 -0.51 -6.23
N LEU A 138 -2.83 -0.71 -7.12
CA LEU A 138 -3.70 -1.88 -7.19
C LEU A 138 -3.43 -2.76 -8.42
N ASN A 139 -2.30 -2.60 -9.09
CA ASN A 139 -1.94 -3.41 -10.28
C ASN A 139 -1.90 -4.92 -9.98
N HIS A 140 -1.73 -5.28 -8.71
CA HIS A 140 -1.77 -6.66 -8.21
C HIS A 140 -3.03 -6.96 -7.39
N GLY A 141 -4.07 -6.14 -7.54
CA GLY A 141 -5.34 -6.31 -6.86
C GLY A 141 -5.37 -5.66 -5.47
N HIS A 142 -6.31 -6.10 -4.65
CA HIS A 142 -6.61 -5.56 -3.34
C HIS A 142 -6.79 -6.68 -2.32
N ASN A 143 -6.12 -6.58 -1.19
CA ASN A 143 -6.29 -7.52 -0.08
C ASN A 143 -6.64 -6.84 1.25
N VAL A 144 -6.05 -5.68 1.52
CA VAL A 144 -6.20 -4.93 2.78
C VAL A 144 -6.58 -3.50 2.45
N PRO A 145 -7.66 -2.96 3.04
CA PRO A 145 -7.95 -1.53 2.99
C PRO A 145 -6.82 -0.74 3.63
N VAL A 146 -6.35 0.30 2.95
CA VAL A 146 -5.21 1.10 3.40
C VAL A 146 -5.48 2.59 3.29
N ARG A 147 -4.83 3.37 4.18
CA ARG A 147 -4.82 4.84 4.13
C ARG A 147 -3.40 5.34 4.35
N ILE A 148 -2.96 6.25 3.49
CA ILE A 148 -1.79 7.09 3.71
C ILE A 148 -2.30 8.46 4.12
N GLN A 149 -1.97 8.89 5.32
CA GLN A 149 -2.35 10.20 5.82
C GLN A 149 -1.10 11.02 6.13
N PRO A 150 -0.67 11.91 5.23
CA PRO A 150 0.44 12.82 5.48
C PRO A 150 0.10 13.82 6.59
N VAL A 151 1.11 14.27 7.35
CA VAL A 151 0.93 15.25 8.42
C VAL A 151 1.90 16.40 8.28
N GLY A 152 1.35 17.58 8.10
CA GLY A 152 2.11 18.75 7.68
C GLY A 152 2.57 18.60 6.23
N GLY A 153 3.51 19.42 5.81
CA GLY A 153 3.96 19.49 4.43
C GLY A 153 2.98 20.21 3.50
N SER A 154 3.48 20.50 2.32
CA SER A 154 2.73 21.16 1.27
C SER A 154 3.08 20.56 -0.08
N LEU A 155 2.15 20.68 -1.03
CA LEU A 155 2.37 20.27 -2.41
C LEU A 155 3.54 21.03 -3.03
N VAL A 156 4.32 20.34 -3.86
CA VAL A 156 5.45 20.90 -4.62
C VAL A 156 5.17 20.77 -6.10
N GLY A 157 5.57 21.79 -6.86
CA GLY A 157 5.44 21.74 -8.33
C GLY A 157 4.16 22.35 -8.90
N GLY A 158 3.62 23.40 -8.24
CA GLY A 158 2.53 24.23 -8.77
C GLY A 158 1.18 24.05 -8.11
N GLY A 159 1.05 23.16 -7.15
CA GLY A 159 -0.12 23.06 -6.28
C GLY A 159 0.09 23.86 -4.99
N THR A 160 -0.97 24.46 -4.45
CA THR A 160 -0.99 25.07 -3.13
C THR A 160 -1.89 24.25 -2.21
N GLY A 161 -1.44 23.96 -1.01
CA GLY A 161 -2.23 23.24 -0.01
C GLY A 161 -1.47 22.09 0.69
N PRO A 162 -2.12 21.43 1.64
CA PRO A 162 -1.54 20.30 2.35
C PRO A 162 -1.36 19.10 1.43
N CYS A 163 -0.45 18.20 1.81
CA CYS A 163 -0.31 16.92 1.15
C CYS A 163 -1.62 16.11 1.22
N PRO A 164 -2.09 15.52 0.11
CA PRO A 164 -3.37 14.82 0.08
C PRO A 164 -3.32 13.50 0.87
N VAL A 165 -4.44 13.19 1.49
CA VAL A 165 -4.70 11.82 1.98
C VAL A 165 -4.96 10.94 0.77
N VAL A 166 -4.35 9.75 0.75
CA VAL A 166 -4.63 8.71 -0.25
C VAL A 166 -5.17 7.49 0.49
N ASP A 167 -6.35 7.04 0.13
CA ASP A 167 -6.93 5.86 0.74
C ASP A 167 -7.66 4.96 -0.27
N CYS A 168 -7.68 3.67 0.06
CA CYS A 168 -8.52 2.65 -0.51
C CYS A 168 -9.19 1.94 0.67
N ALA A 169 -10.18 2.61 1.23
CA ALA A 169 -10.81 2.21 2.49
C ALA A 169 -12.02 1.30 2.29
N GLN A 170 -12.44 1.06 1.05
CA GLN A 170 -13.61 0.24 0.76
C GLN A 170 -13.34 -1.24 1.00
N ASP A 171 -14.33 -1.92 1.55
CA ASP A 171 -14.36 -3.38 1.58
C ASP A 171 -14.70 -3.93 0.19
N PHE A 172 -13.73 -4.51 -0.47
CA PHE A 172 -13.88 -5.10 -1.80
C PHE A 172 -14.64 -6.43 -1.79
N SER A 173 -14.92 -7.04 -0.65
CA SER A 173 -15.63 -8.33 -0.58
C SER A 173 -17.03 -8.29 -1.21
N ASN A 174 -17.67 -7.11 -1.17
CA ASN A 174 -19.03 -6.91 -1.70
C ASN A 174 -19.06 -6.37 -3.13
N VAL A 175 -17.94 -5.86 -3.65
CA VAL A 175 -17.90 -5.20 -4.97
C VAL A 175 -16.94 -5.89 -5.94
N CYS A 176 -16.10 -6.81 -5.47
CA CYS A 176 -15.18 -7.57 -6.31
C CYS A 176 -15.95 -8.44 -7.31
N PRO A 177 -15.71 -8.30 -8.61
CA PRO A 177 -16.32 -9.15 -9.62
C PRO A 177 -16.05 -10.63 -9.33
N PRO A 178 -17.03 -11.53 -9.53
CA PRO A 178 -16.89 -12.95 -9.18
C PRO A 178 -15.67 -13.64 -9.81
N ASN A 179 -15.29 -13.24 -11.01
CA ASN A 179 -14.12 -13.75 -11.73
C ASN A 179 -12.78 -13.19 -11.25
N LEU A 180 -12.77 -12.18 -10.38
CA LEU A 180 -11.59 -11.61 -9.76
C LEU A 180 -11.44 -11.99 -8.28
N VAL A 181 -12.42 -12.68 -7.70
CA VAL A 181 -12.40 -13.07 -6.28
C VAL A 181 -11.29 -14.08 -6.03
N ALA A 182 -10.36 -13.73 -5.13
CA ALA A 182 -9.41 -14.67 -4.56
C ALA A 182 -10.00 -15.32 -3.31
N LYS A 183 -9.87 -16.65 -3.22
CA LYS A 183 -10.31 -17.44 -2.08
C LYS A 183 -9.13 -18.05 -1.35
N GLY A 184 -9.15 -18.00 -0.04
CA GLY A 184 -8.18 -18.64 0.84
C GLY A 184 -8.36 -20.16 0.91
N LYS A 185 -7.50 -20.81 1.69
CA LYS A 185 -7.52 -22.27 1.91
C LYS A 185 -8.86 -22.76 2.50
N ASP A 186 -9.54 -21.90 3.23
CA ASP A 186 -10.86 -22.16 3.82
C ASP A 186 -12.05 -21.85 2.86
N GLY A 187 -11.76 -21.46 1.62
CA GLY A 187 -12.75 -21.10 0.61
C GLY A 187 -13.36 -19.70 0.77
N ARG A 188 -13.00 -18.96 1.82
CA ARG A 188 -13.51 -17.61 2.07
C ARG A 188 -12.76 -16.58 1.22
N TYR A 189 -13.39 -15.43 1.04
CA TYR A 189 -12.77 -14.27 0.40
C TYR A 189 -11.49 -13.86 1.14
N VAL A 190 -10.41 -13.65 0.40
CA VAL A 190 -9.13 -13.14 0.94
C VAL A 190 -8.64 -11.89 0.20
N GLY A 191 -9.25 -11.55 -0.93
CA GLY A 191 -8.92 -10.37 -1.69
C GLY A 191 -9.51 -10.40 -3.09
N CYS A 192 -9.30 -9.31 -3.82
CA CYS A 192 -9.73 -9.13 -5.20
C CYS A 192 -8.48 -9.02 -6.09
N LEU A 193 -8.33 -9.92 -7.04
CA LEU A 193 -7.25 -9.87 -8.04
C LEU A 193 -7.43 -8.66 -8.96
N SER A 194 -6.35 -8.15 -9.53
CA SER A 194 -6.46 -7.29 -10.69
C SER A 194 -6.96 -8.08 -11.90
N ALA A 195 -7.58 -7.39 -12.86
CA ALA A 195 -8.02 -8.05 -14.10
C ALA A 195 -6.82 -8.66 -14.86
N CYS A 196 -5.65 -8.00 -14.80
CA CYS A 196 -4.42 -8.56 -15.36
C CYS A 196 -4.05 -9.88 -14.69
N ASP A 197 -4.01 -9.92 -13.36
CA ASP A 197 -3.58 -11.12 -12.63
C ASP A 197 -4.58 -12.27 -12.74
N ALA A 198 -5.88 -11.97 -12.82
CA ALA A 198 -6.92 -12.97 -12.93
C ALA A 198 -7.08 -13.52 -14.35
N LEU A 199 -7.10 -12.65 -15.36
CA LEU A 199 -7.46 -13.00 -16.72
C LEU A 199 -6.25 -13.28 -17.62
N LYS A 200 -5.05 -12.75 -17.25
CA LYS A 200 -3.80 -12.88 -17.99
C LYS A 200 -3.89 -12.41 -19.46
N ASP A 201 -4.83 -11.50 -19.73
CA ASP A 201 -5.05 -10.93 -21.05
C ASP A 201 -4.17 -9.68 -21.23
N PRO A 202 -3.36 -9.57 -22.31
CA PRO A 202 -2.54 -8.41 -22.61
C PRO A 202 -3.28 -7.08 -22.59
N LYS A 203 -4.56 -7.07 -22.94
CA LYS A 203 -5.44 -5.89 -22.90
C LYS A 203 -5.64 -5.37 -21.48
N HIS A 204 -5.78 -6.27 -20.49
CA HIS A 204 -5.96 -5.90 -19.09
C HIS A 204 -4.64 -5.65 -18.35
N CYS A 205 -3.53 -6.10 -18.96
CA CYS A 205 -2.19 -5.95 -18.41
C CYS A 205 -1.41 -4.78 -19.04
N CYS A 206 -1.98 -4.10 -20.01
CA CYS A 206 -1.33 -2.99 -20.74
C CYS A 206 0.06 -3.36 -21.27
N PHE A 207 0.20 -4.52 -21.91
CA PHE A 207 1.47 -4.92 -22.51
C PHE A 207 1.34 -5.39 -23.97
N GLY A 208 2.47 -5.56 -24.66
CA GLY A 208 2.49 -5.93 -26.08
C GLY A 208 1.82 -4.84 -26.92
N ASN A 209 0.81 -5.19 -27.70
CA ASN A 209 0.06 -4.25 -28.55
C ASN A 209 -0.74 -3.21 -27.74
N PHE A 210 -0.89 -3.41 -26.44
CA PHE A 210 -1.59 -2.52 -25.52
C PHE A 210 -0.65 -1.73 -24.59
N ALA A 211 0.65 -1.63 -24.90
CA ALA A 211 1.66 -1.04 -24.03
C ALA A 211 1.71 0.50 -24.04
N ASN A 212 0.75 1.17 -24.65
CA ASN A 212 0.73 2.64 -24.71
C ASN A 212 -0.64 3.21 -24.30
N PRO A 213 -0.70 4.49 -23.85
CA PRO A 213 -1.93 5.10 -23.39
C PRO A 213 -3.08 5.15 -24.41
N GLN A 214 -2.77 5.11 -25.72
CA GLN A 214 -3.78 5.13 -26.77
C GLN A 214 -4.44 3.77 -26.96
N THR A 215 -3.73 2.69 -26.65
CA THR A 215 -4.22 1.31 -26.80
C THR A 215 -4.61 0.65 -25.47
N CYS A 216 -4.04 1.12 -24.36
CA CYS A 216 -4.44 0.70 -23.00
C CYS A 216 -5.51 1.67 -22.47
N GLN A 217 -6.76 1.41 -22.84
CA GLN A 217 -7.89 2.25 -22.42
C GLN A 217 -8.52 1.69 -21.15
N PRO A 218 -9.11 2.58 -20.30
CA PRO A 218 -9.94 2.16 -19.18
C PRO A 218 -11.00 1.15 -19.60
N ASN A 219 -11.29 0.21 -18.73
CA ASN A 219 -12.28 -0.83 -18.93
C ASN A 219 -13.17 -0.97 -17.69
N GLU A 220 -14.15 -1.88 -17.73
CA GLU A 220 -15.09 -2.09 -16.62
C GLU A 220 -14.43 -2.39 -15.27
N TYR A 221 -13.26 -3.05 -15.27
CA TYR A 221 -12.54 -3.39 -14.04
C TYR A 221 -11.78 -2.18 -13.49
N SER A 222 -11.14 -1.38 -14.34
CA SER A 222 -10.45 -0.16 -13.91
C SER A 222 -11.43 0.90 -13.43
N SER A 223 -12.59 1.03 -14.08
CA SER A 223 -13.65 1.94 -13.65
C SER A 223 -14.23 1.58 -12.28
N LEU A 224 -14.33 0.28 -11.98
CA LEU A 224 -14.72 -0.17 -10.65
C LEU A 224 -13.68 0.24 -9.59
N GLN A 225 -12.40 0.08 -9.87
CA GLN A 225 -11.34 0.52 -8.97
C GLN A 225 -11.41 2.05 -8.75
N GLU A 226 -11.57 2.85 -9.80
CA GLU A 226 -11.72 4.31 -9.70
C GLU A 226 -12.90 4.73 -8.83
N SER A 227 -14.04 4.07 -8.94
CA SER A 227 -15.24 4.41 -8.17
C SER A 227 -15.10 4.16 -6.67
N THR A 228 -14.11 3.36 -6.27
CA THR A 228 -13.87 2.98 -4.86
C THR A 228 -12.83 3.89 -4.17
N TRP A 229 -12.29 4.89 -4.87
CA TRP A 229 -11.21 5.74 -4.39
C TRP A 229 -11.71 7.11 -3.95
N SER A 230 -11.23 7.56 -2.80
CA SER A 230 -11.61 8.85 -2.22
C SER A 230 -10.68 10.00 -2.61
N SER A 231 -9.67 9.77 -3.47
CA SER A 231 -8.69 10.80 -3.85
C SER A 231 -8.59 11.00 -5.36
N PRO A 232 -8.58 12.27 -5.85
CA PRO A 232 -8.57 12.61 -7.28
C PRO A 232 -7.18 12.49 -7.95
N HIS A 233 -6.15 12.01 -7.28
CA HIS A 233 -4.77 12.04 -7.79
C HIS A 233 -4.16 10.64 -7.82
N LEU A 234 -4.50 9.86 -8.82
CA LEU A 234 -3.84 8.60 -9.11
C LEU A 234 -3.42 8.55 -10.57
N SER A 235 -2.13 8.40 -10.77
CA SER A 235 -1.58 8.11 -12.09
C SER A 235 -1.65 6.60 -12.35
N TRP A 236 -2.10 6.28 -13.54
CA TRP A 236 -2.08 4.93 -14.12
C TRP A 236 -0.69 4.60 -14.63
#